data_d85229141161908dbfea28e3efa883ab
#
_entry.id   d85229141161908dbfea28e3efa883ab
#
_cell.length_a   1.000
_cell.length_b   1.000
_cell.length_c   1.000
_cell.angle_alpha   90.00
_cell.angle_beta   90.00
_cell.angle_gamma   90.00
#
_symmetry.space_group_name_H-M   'P 1'
#
loop_
_entity.id
_entity.type
_entity.pdbx_description
1 polymer ?
#
loop_
_entity_poly.entity_id
_entity_poly.type
_entity_poly.pdbx_seq_one_letter_code
_entity_poly.pdbx_strand_id
1 'polypeptide(L)'
;MLELQHISYETEENREILHDINLTIADRFVAITGPNGGGKSTLAKIIAGIYTPTAGRLLLDGEDITGLSVTERARRGISYAFQQPVRFKGLRVGDLMNLAAGKNANIAEVCAYLSEVELCARDYIDRELDASLSGGELKRIEIAMILARGTALSVFDEPEAGIDLWSFQNLIRVFEK
;
A
#
# COMPACT_ATOMS: atom_id res chain seq x y z
N MET A 1 -7.88 14.63 -1.29
CA MET A 1 -6.64 15.42 -1.51
C MET A 1 -5.71 15.20 -0.32
N LEU A 2 -4.44 14.88 -0.56
CA LEU A 2 -3.42 14.76 0.49
C LEU A 2 -2.45 15.95 0.38
N GLU A 3 -2.17 16.60 1.49
CA GLU A 3 -1.22 17.70 1.58
C GLU A 3 -0.14 17.39 2.62
N LEU A 4 1.10 17.59 2.24
CA LEU A 4 2.27 17.54 3.09
C LEU A 4 2.81 18.96 3.20
N GLN A 5 2.90 19.48 4.42
CA GLN A 5 3.32 20.84 4.70
C GLN A 5 4.55 20.81 5.62
N HIS A 6 5.69 21.22 5.08
CA HIS A 6 6.97 21.32 5.78
C HIS A 6 7.41 20.00 6.48
N ILE A 7 7.12 18.84 5.84
CA ILE A 7 7.46 17.54 6.40
C ILE A 7 8.98 17.35 6.45
N SER A 8 9.48 17.13 7.66
CA SER A 8 10.85 16.69 7.90
C SER A 8 10.88 15.42 8.73
N TYR A 9 11.91 14.60 8.53
CA TYR A 9 12.09 13.37 9.28
C TYR A 9 13.56 13.10 9.54
N GLU A 10 13.89 12.94 10.80
CA GLU A 10 15.20 12.53 11.30
C GLU A 10 15.08 11.18 11.99
N THR A 11 16.09 10.34 11.82
CA THR A 11 16.21 9.07 12.55
C THR A 11 16.68 9.32 13.99
N GLU A 12 16.55 8.30 14.85
CA GLU A 12 17.07 8.34 16.23
C GLU A 12 18.57 8.63 16.32
N GLU A 13 19.32 8.37 15.24
CA GLU A 13 20.75 8.67 15.12
C GLU A 13 21.02 10.11 14.62
N ASN A 14 20.02 10.99 14.62
CA ASN A 14 20.06 12.37 14.11
C ASN A 14 20.47 12.46 12.62
N ARG A 15 20.14 11.44 11.82
CA ARG A 15 20.30 11.50 10.38
C ARG A 15 19.02 12.03 9.75
N GLU A 16 19.11 13.18 9.12
CA GLU A 16 18.02 13.76 8.35
C GLU A 16 17.79 12.93 7.06
N ILE A 17 16.57 12.47 6.85
CA ILE A 17 16.16 11.68 5.68
C ILE A 17 15.25 12.52 4.77
N LEU A 18 14.36 13.32 5.38
CA LEU A 18 13.48 14.24 4.66
C LEU A 18 13.65 15.64 5.24
N HIS A 19 13.75 16.63 4.36
CA HIS A 19 13.92 18.02 4.73
C HIS A 19 12.87 18.89 4.03
N ASP A 20 12.01 19.53 4.81
CA ASP A 20 11.02 20.53 4.37
C ASP A 20 10.21 20.13 3.12
N ILE A 21 9.68 18.91 3.11
CA ILE A 21 8.91 18.41 1.98
C ILE A 21 7.52 19.09 1.96
N ASN A 22 7.24 19.76 0.85
CA ASN A 22 5.95 20.37 0.57
C ASN A 22 5.38 19.73 -0.69
N LEU A 23 4.22 19.07 -0.58
CA LEU A 23 3.61 18.33 -1.68
C LEU A 23 2.09 18.31 -1.53
N THR A 24 1.39 18.57 -2.63
CA THR A 24 -0.07 18.42 -2.72
C THR A 24 -0.38 17.35 -3.75
N ILE A 25 -1.12 16.32 -3.33
CA ILE A 25 -1.58 15.22 -4.18
C ILE A 25 -3.09 15.36 -4.33
N ALA A 26 -3.50 15.89 -5.49
CA ALA A 26 -4.90 16.02 -5.87
C ALA A 26 -5.28 15.09 -7.03
N ASP A 27 -4.28 14.63 -7.79
CA ASP A 27 -4.48 13.77 -8.93
C ASP A 27 -4.78 12.33 -8.49
N ARG A 28 -5.49 11.61 -9.37
CA ARG A 28 -5.88 10.21 -9.13
C ARG A 28 -4.68 9.27 -9.04
N PHE A 29 -3.62 9.55 -9.81
CA PHE A 29 -2.40 8.76 -9.85
C PHE A 29 -1.18 9.68 -9.80
N VAL A 30 -0.30 9.46 -8.84
CA VAL A 30 0.94 10.22 -8.66
C VAL A 30 2.10 9.24 -8.46
N ALA A 31 3.15 9.39 -9.26
CA ALA A 31 4.39 8.64 -9.09
C ALA A 31 5.48 9.54 -8.49
N ILE A 32 6.05 9.09 -7.37
CA ILE A 32 7.20 9.75 -6.73
C ILE A 32 8.46 9.01 -7.14
N THR A 33 9.31 9.67 -7.90
CA THR A 33 10.56 9.10 -8.42
C THR A 33 11.77 9.77 -7.81
N GLY A 34 12.91 9.11 -7.83
CA GLY A 34 14.18 9.66 -7.33
C GLY A 34 15.21 8.58 -7.03
N PRO A 35 16.44 8.97 -6.63
CA PRO A 35 17.51 8.02 -6.37
C PRO A 35 17.20 7.08 -5.21
N ASN A 36 17.89 5.93 -5.17
CA ASN A 36 17.83 5.04 -4.02
C ASN A 36 18.40 5.75 -2.79
N GLY A 37 17.76 5.56 -1.65
CA GLY A 37 18.11 6.29 -0.42
C GLY A 37 17.59 7.73 -0.35
N GLY A 38 16.85 8.21 -1.37
CA GLY A 38 16.28 9.58 -1.40
C GLY A 38 15.03 9.78 -0.52
N GLY A 39 14.73 8.87 0.40
CA GLY A 39 13.63 9.06 1.36
C GLY A 39 12.23 8.67 0.87
N LYS A 40 12.08 8.11 -0.36
CA LYS A 40 10.78 7.74 -0.92
C LYS A 40 9.97 6.80 -0.01
N SER A 41 10.56 5.70 0.42
CA SER A 41 9.92 4.74 1.33
C SER A 41 9.67 5.35 2.72
N THR A 42 10.52 6.27 3.17
CA THR A 42 10.29 7.02 4.42
C THR A 42 9.06 7.90 4.30
N LEU A 43 8.92 8.63 3.19
CA LEU A 43 7.75 9.46 2.92
C LEU A 43 6.47 8.61 2.84
N ALA A 44 6.51 7.50 2.13
CA ALA A 44 5.40 6.54 2.04
C ALA A 44 4.97 6.02 3.43
N LYS A 45 5.93 5.66 4.29
CA LYS A 45 5.69 5.22 5.67
C LYS A 45 5.13 6.34 6.56
N ILE A 46 5.54 7.59 6.35
CA ILE A 46 4.97 8.76 7.04
C ILE A 46 3.51 8.94 6.62
N ILE A 47 3.19 8.86 5.34
CA ILE A 47 1.80 8.94 4.86
C ILE A 47 0.93 7.83 5.45
N ALA A 48 1.46 6.62 5.55
CA ALA A 48 0.76 5.48 6.16
C ALA A 48 0.64 5.56 7.70
N GLY A 49 1.41 6.44 8.37
CA GLY A 49 1.45 6.56 9.84
C GLY A 49 2.34 5.54 10.54
N ILE A 50 3.21 4.85 9.77
CA ILE A 50 4.23 3.94 10.31
C ILE A 50 5.35 4.74 10.97
N TYR A 51 5.72 5.88 10.36
CA TYR A 51 6.64 6.84 10.95
C TYR A 51 5.90 8.15 11.27
N THR A 52 6.29 8.78 12.37
CA THR A 52 5.82 10.11 12.73
C THR A 52 6.86 11.13 12.24
N PRO A 53 6.48 12.15 11.47
CA PRO A 53 7.43 13.17 11.04
C PRO A 53 7.98 13.94 12.25
N THR A 54 9.22 14.38 12.18
CA THR A 54 9.85 15.21 13.23
C THR A 54 9.39 16.66 13.19
N ALA A 55 8.94 17.12 12.01
CA ALA A 55 8.32 18.43 11.82
C ALA A 55 7.33 18.39 10.66
N GLY A 56 6.46 19.42 10.61
CA GLY A 56 5.46 19.59 9.56
C GLY A 56 4.12 18.95 9.89
N ARG A 57 3.22 18.96 8.88
CA ARG A 57 1.85 18.46 9.00
C ARG A 57 1.42 17.67 7.78
N LEU A 58 0.59 16.65 8.00
CA LEU A 58 -0.13 15.93 6.94
C LEU A 58 -1.62 16.24 7.07
N LEU A 59 -2.22 16.65 5.96
CA LEU A 59 -3.65 16.89 5.88
C LEU A 59 -4.27 15.95 4.84
N LEU A 60 -5.35 15.27 5.21
CA LEU A 60 -6.18 14.49 4.28
C LEU A 60 -7.54 15.15 4.20
N ASP A 61 -7.90 15.64 3.01
CA ASP A 61 -9.13 16.40 2.76
C ASP A 61 -9.33 17.57 3.73
N GLY A 62 -8.21 18.24 4.11
CA GLY A 62 -8.18 19.36 5.04
C GLY A 62 -8.17 18.98 6.53
N GLU A 63 -8.30 17.69 6.88
CA GLU A 63 -8.19 17.20 8.26
C GLU A 63 -6.73 16.86 8.59
N ASP A 64 -6.22 17.37 9.71
CA ASP A 64 -4.87 17.04 10.18
C ASP A 64 -4.80 15.58 10.68
N ILE A 65 -4.00 14.78 9.98
CA ILE A 65 -3.79 13.37 10.29
C ILE A 65 -2.39 13.09 10.86
N THR A 66 -1.60 14.11 11.13
CA THR A 66 -0.18 13.99 11.49
C THR A 66 0.04 13.07 12.69
N GLY A 67 -0.72 13.27 13.75
CA GLY A 67 -0.61 12.49 15.01
C GLY A 67 -1.39 11.17 15.01
N LEU A 68 -2.09 10.83 13.94
CA LEU A 68 -2.91 9.62 13.90
C LEU A 68 -2.08 8.36 13.71
N SER A 69 -2.43 7.31 14.44
CA SER A 69 -1.84 5.99 14.31
C SER A 69 -2.15 5.33 12.96
N VAL A 70 -1.40 4.30 12.59
CA VAL A 70 -1.65 3.47 11.39
C VAL A 70 -3.10 2.99 11.34
N THR A 71 -3.65 2.53 12.47
CA THR A 71 -5.02 2.03 12.55
C THR A 71 -6.06 3.13 12.28
N GLU A 72 -5.86 4.32 12.82
CA GLU A 72 -6.77 5.46 12.59
C GLU A 72 -6.71 5.93 11.14
N ARG A 73 -5.51 6.01 10.55
CA ARG A 73 -5.35 6.33 9.13
C ARG A 73 -5.96 5.27 8.22
N ALA A 74 -5.79 3.99 8.56
CA ALA A 74 -6.43 2.90 7.84
C ALA A 74 -7.96 2.99 7.88
N ARG A 75 -8.55 3.39 9.02
CA ARG A 75 -10.01 3.64 9.15
C ARG A 75 -10.48 4.84 8.34
N ARG A 76 -9.62 5.81 8.07
CA ARG A 76 -9.88 6.95 7.18
C ARG A 76 -9.67 6.62 5.70
N GLY A 77 -9.40 5.38 5.38
CA GLY A 77 -9.27 4.92 4.00
C GLY A 77 -7.87 5.10 3.40
N ILE A 78 -6.81 5.05 4.23
CA ILE A 78 -5.43 4.97 3.74
C ILE A 78 -4.99 3.50 3.76
N SER A 79 -4.50 2.99 2.63
CA SER A 79 -3.86 1.68 2.50
C SER A 79 -2.39 1.82 2.16
N TYR A 80 -1.59 0.86 2.59
CA TYR A 80 -0.16 0.80 2.30
C TYR A 80 0.25 -0.60 1.84
N ALA A 81 0.87 -0.67 0.67
CA ALA A 81 1.53 -1.87 0.17
C ALA A 81 3.02 -1.81 0.48
N PHE A 82 3.50 -2.80 1.19
CA PHE A 82 4.91 -2.88 1.59
C PHE A 82 5.82 -3.19 0.40
N GLN A 83 7.06 -2.72 0.43
CA GLN A 83 8.10 -3.11 -0.53
C GLN A 83 8.26 -4.63 -0.58
N GLN A 84 8.35 -5.27 0.59
CA GLN A 84 8.31 -6.72 0.72
C GLN A 84 6.95 -7.15 1.29
N PRO A 85 6.17 -7.95 0.54
CA PRO A 85 4.86 -8.39 1.02
C PRO A 85 4.97 -9.22 2.28
N VAL A 86 4.02 -9.02 3.19
CA VAL A 86 3.99 -9.71 4.48
C VAL A 86 3.43 -11.12 4.30
N ARG A 87 4.03 -12.11 4.97
CA ARG A 87 3.54 -13.48 5.02
C ARG A 87 2.74 -13.69 6.30
N PHE A 88 1.60 -14.34 6.17
CA PHE A 88 0.70 -14.62 7.29
C PHE A 88 0.53 -16.14 7.44
N LYS A 89 1.35 -16.75 8.29
CA LYS A 89 1.27 -18.20 8.56
C LYS A 89 -0.09 -18.58 9.14
N GLY A 90 -0.72 -19.59 8.56
CA GLY A 90 -2.01 -20.09 9.01
C GLY A 90 -3.23 -19.32 8.50
N LEU A 91 -3.04 -18.29 7.64
CA LEU A 91 -4.14 -17.58 6.98
C LEU A 91 -4.14 -17.91 5.48
N ARG A 92 -5.32 -18.17 4.96
CA ARG A 92 -5.54 -18.42 3.53
C ARG A 92 -5.77 -17.11 2.78
N VAL A 93 -5.53 -17.13 1.48
CA VAL A 93 -5.82 -15.99 0.59
C VAL A 93 -7.27 -15.57 0.73
N GLY A 94 -8.22 -16.51 0.72
CA GLY A 94 -9.65 -16.23 0.90
C GLY A 94 -9.97 -15.53 2.22
N ASP A 95 -9.33 -15.93 3.32
CA ASP A 95 -9.52 -15.30 4.64
C ASP A 95 -9.07 -13.84 4.63
N LEU A 96 -7.92 -13.57 4.02
CA LEU A 96 -7.38 -12.21 3.91
C LEU A 96 -8.18 -11.34 2.95
N MET A 97 -8.69 -11.89 1.84
CA MET A 97 -9.57 -11.15 0.93
C MET A 97 -10.87 -10.74 1.64
N ASN A 98 -11.48 -11.63 2.44
CA ASN A 98 -12.65 -11.33 3.25
C ASN A 98 -12.36 -10.24 4.30
N LEU A 99 -11.21 -10.33 4.96
CA LEU A 99 -10.77 -9.33 5.94
C LEU A 99 -10.56 -7.96 5.28
N ALA A 100 -9.91 -7.93 4.12
CA ALA A 100 -9.67 -6.71 3.35
C ALA A 100 -10.98 -6.07 2.88
N ALA A 101 -11.93 -6.85 2.37
CA ALA A 101 -13.24 -6.36 1.95
C ALA A 101 -14.12 -5.87 3.12
N GLY A 102 -13.73 -6.13 4.36
CA GLY A 102 -14.51 -5.75 5.56
C GLY A 102 -15.86 -6.46 5.70
N LYS A 103 -16.08 -7.52 4.92
CA LYS A 103 -17.30 -8.32 4.87
C LYS A 103 -16.97 -9.73 4.40
N ASN A 104 -17.89 -10.66 4.57
CA ASN A 104 -17.81 -11.95 3.90
C ASN A 104 -18.09 -11.76 2.41
N ALA A 105 -17.03 -11.48 1.64
CA ALA A 105 -17.12 -11.37 0.19
C ALA A 105 -17.56 -12.72 -0.39
N ASN A 106 -18.47 -12.71 -1.35
CA ASN A 106 -18.82 -13.94 -2.04
C ASN A 106 -17.68 -14.38 -2.97
N ILE A 107 -17.70 -15.64 -3.37
CA ILE A 107 -16.62 -16.23 -4.16
C ILE A 107 -16.42 -15.50 -5.51
N ALA A 108 -17.47 -14.94 -6.08
CA ALA A 108 -17.40 -14.20 -7.34
C ALA A 108 -16.68 -12.85 -7.16
N GLU A 109 -16.90 -12.15 -6.03
CA GLU A 109 -16.18 -10.92 -5.69
C GLU A 109 -14.68 -11.20 -5.49
N VAL A 110 -14.34 -12.25 -4.74
CA VAL A 110 -12.94 -12.67 -4.55
C VAL A 110 -12.28 -13.04 -5.87
N CYS A 111 -13.01 -13.79 -6.74
CA CYS A 111 -12.56 -14.11 -8.09
C CYS A 111 -12.28 -12.84 -8.91
N ALA A 112 -13.18 -11.85 -8.84
CA ALA A 112 -12.99 -10.59 -9.57
C ALA A 112 -11.71 -9.87 -9.14
N TYR A 113 -11.47 -9.69 -7.84
CA TYR A 113 -10.26 -9.02 -7.34
C TYR A 113 -8.97 -9.77 -7.69
N LEU A 114 -8.96 -11.11 -7.56
CA LEU A 114 -7.79 -11.90 -7.92
C LEU A 114 -7.53 -11.90 -9.42
N SER A 115 -8.58 -11.88 -10.24
CA SER A 115 -8.46 -11.79 -11.71
C SER A 115 -7.87 -10.46 -12.17
N GLU A 116 -8.13 -9.35 -11.47
CA GLU A 116 -7.52 -8.05 -11.77
C GLU A 116 -5.99 -8.07 -11.68
N VAL A 117 -5.46 -8.92 -10.82
CA VAL A 117 -4.01 -9.12 -10.64
C VAL A 117 -3.49 -10.41 -11.29
N GLU A 118 -4.24 -10.96 -12.24
CA GLU A 118 -3.90 -12.18 -13.01
C GLU A 118 -3.68 -13.44 -12.14
N LEU A 119 -4.45 -13.57 -11.06
CA LEU A 119 -4.48 -14.78 -10.26
C LEU A 119 -5.82 -15.49 -10.41
N CYS A 120 -5.76 -16.81 -10.68
CA CYS A 120 -6.96 -17.63 -10.72
C CYS A 120 -7.43 -17.94 -9.29
N ALA A 121 -8.60 -17.45 -8.90
CA ALA A 121 -9.11 -17.68 -7.54
C ALA A 121 -9.22 -19.17 -7.19
N ARG A 122 -9.57 -20.03 -8.16
CA ARG A 122 -9.67 -21.48 -7.98
C ARG A 122 -8.35 -22.09 -7.48
N ASP A 123 -7.22 -21.53 -7.93
CA ASP A 123 -5.89 -22.07 -7.62
C ASP A 123 -5.30 -21.44 -6.35
N TYR A 124 -5.79 -20.28 -5.92
CA TYR A 124 -5.19 -19.51 -4.85
C TYR A 124 -6.04 -19.35 -3.61
N ILE A 125 -7.38 -19.38 -3.68
CA ILE A 125 -8.28 -19.02 -2.58
C ILE A 125 -8.03 -19.81 -1.29
N ASP A 126 -7.69 -21.10 -1.43
CA ASP A 126 -7.44 -22.02 -0.31
C ASP A 126 -5.96 -22.13 0.07
N ARG A 127 -5.06 -21.47 -0.66
CA ARG A 127 -3.62 -21.49 -0.34
C ARG A 127 -3.31 -20.60 0.87
N GLU A 128 -2.39 -21.06 1.71
CA GLU A 128 -1.86 -20.25 2.81
C GLU A 128 -0.84 -19.23 2.28
N LEU A 129 -0.75 -18.07 2.96
CA LEU A 129 0.27 -17.06 2.67
C LEU A 129 1.61 -17.41 3.31
N ASP A 130 2.17 -18.54 2.92
CA ASP A 130 3.40 -19.09 3.46
C ASP A 130 4.56 -19.04 2.44
N ALA A 131 5.59 -19.85 2.71
CA ALA A 131 6.78 -19.91 1.87
C ALA A 131 6.56 -20.61 0.50
N SER A 132 5.40 -21.23 0.27
CA SER A 132 5.07 -21.88 -1.00
C SER A 132 4.69 -20.87 -2.11
N LEU A 133 4.35 -19.64 -1.72
CA LEU A 133 4.07 -18.54 -2.65
C LEU A 133 5.35 -17.79 -3.03
N SER A 134 5.54 -17.54 -4.30
CA SER A 134 6.61 -16.66 -4.79
C SER A 134 6.40 -15.21 -4.35
N GLY A 135 7.47 -14.40 -4.37
CA GLY A 135 7.37 -12.97 -4.05
C GLY A 135 6.38 -12.23 -4.96
N GLY A 136 6.36 -12.55 -6.26
CA GLY A 136 5.43 -11.95 -7.21
C GLY A 136 3.97 -12.34 -6.96
N GLU A 137 3.68 -13.59 -6.58
CA GLU A 137 2.33 -14.02 -6.19
C GLU A 137 1.85 -13.30 -4.94
N LEU A 138 2.69 -13.20 -3.91
CA LEU A 138 2.39 -12.47 -2.68
C LEU A 138 2.10 -11.00 -2.96
N LYS A 139 2.90 -10.36 -3.83
CA LYS A 139 2.70 -8.96 -4.21
C LYS A 139 1.37 -8.72 -4.91
N ARG A 140 1.00 -9.61 -5.84
CA ARG A 140 -0.30 -9.55 -6.52
C ARG A 140 -1.46 -9.75 -5.55
N ILE A 141 -1.34 -10.67 -4.59
CA ILE A 141 -2.35 -10.89 -3.54
C ILE A 141 -2.48 -9.62 -2.68
N GLU A 142 -1.36 -9.00 -2.27
CA GLU A 142 -1.37 -7.73 -1.52
C GLU A 142 -2.13 -6.63 -2.28
N ILE A 143 -1.87 -6.48 -3.57
CA ILE A 143 -2.57 -5.51 -4.43
C ILE A 143 -4.06 -5.84 -4.53
N ALA A 144 -4.42 -7.11 -4.73
CA ALA A 144 -5.83 -7.53 -4.72
C ALA A 144 -6.56 -7.20 -3.41
N MET A 145 -5.87 -7.34 -2.27
CA MET A 145 -6.41 -6.96 -0.96
C MET A 145 -6.67 -5.45 -0.87
N ILE A 146 -5.77 -4.62 -1.39
CA ILE A 146 -5.95 -3.16 -1.43
C ILE A 146 -7.14 -2.79 -2.30
N LEU A 147 -7.29 -3.42 -3.47
CA LEU A 147 -8.48 -3.26 -4.33
C LEU A 147 -9.77 -3.66 -3.61
N ALA A 148 -9.78 -4.82 -2.97
CA ALA A 148 -10.95 -5.31 -2.23
C ALA A 148 -11.35 -4.37 -1.09
N ARG A 149 -10.38 -3.71 -0.46
CA ARG A 149 -10.61 -2.73 0.60
C ARG A 149 -11.26 -1.44 0.09
N GLY A 150 -11.01 -1.04 -1.15
CA GLY A 150 -11.61 0.15 -1.76
C GLY A 150 -11.27 1.44 -1.02
N THR A 151 -9.99 1.66 -0.71
CA THR A 151 -9.53 2.82 0.06
C THR A 151 -9.47 4.10 -0.79
N ALA A 152 -9.67 5.25 -0.14
CA ALA A 152 -9.62 6.55 -0.79
C ALA A 152 -8.20 6.94 -1.23
N LEU A 153 -7.18 6.46 -0.49
CA LEU A 153 -5.76 6.66 -0.79
C LEU A 153 -5.00 5.36 -0.63
N SER A 154 -4.35 4.92 -1.69
CA SER A 154 -3.48 3.73 -1.67
C SER A 154 -2.04 4.16 -1.93
N VAL A 155 -1.14 3.79 -1.01
CA VAL A 155 0.29 4.07 -1.11
C VAL A 155 1.01 2.76 -1.43
N PHE A 156 1.76 2.74 -2.52
CA PHE A 156 2.55 1.59 -2.96
C PHE A 156 4.03 1.94 -2.88
N ASP A 157 4.79 1.16 -2.12
CA ASP A 157 6.24 1.33 -1.96
C ASP A 157 6.95 0.30 -2.83
N GLU A 158 7.57 0.74 -3.92
CA GLU A 158 8.22 -0.10 -4.93
C GLU A 158 7.34 -1.28 -5.38
N PRO A 159 6.16 -1.03 -5.97
CA PRO A 159 5.22 -2.10 -6.35
C PRO A 159 5.78 -3.05 -7.39
N GLU A 160 6.81 -2.65 -8.15
CA GLU A 160 7.51 -3.45 -9.15
C GLU A 160 8.49 -4.45 -8.55
N ALA A 161 8.88 -4.29 -7.30
CA ALA A 161 9.89 -5.14 -6.68
C ALA A 161 9.45 -6.62 -6.64
N GLY A 162 10.24 -7.48 -7.28
CA GLY A 162 9.98 -8.92 -7.35
C GLY A 162 8.89 -9.36 -8.34
N ILE A 163 8.42 -8.46 -9.19
CA ILE A 163 7.49 -8.74 -10.28
C ILE A 163 8.23 -8.64 -11.62
N ASP A 164 7.96 -9.58 -12.53
CA ASP A 164 8.51 -9.50 -13.89
C ASP A 164 7.84 -8.35 -14.69
N LEU A 165 8.57 -7.86 -15.71
CA LEU A 165 8.16 -6.69 -16.49
C LEU A 165 6.77 -6.84 -17.14
N TRP A 166 6.42 -8.03 -17.62
CA TRP A 166 5.13 -8.28 -18.27
C TRP A 166 3.98 -8.20 -17.27
N SER A 167 4.15 -8.84 -16.13
CA SER A 167 3.18 -8.80 -15.03
C SER A 167 3.01 -7.39 -14.47
N PHE A 168 4.10 -6.61 -14.40
CA PHE A 168 4.04 -5.23 -13.94
C PHE A 168 3.24 -4.32 -14.90
N GLN A 169 3.36 -4.53 -16.22
CA GLN A 169 2.55 -3.77 -17.18
C GLN A 169 1.04 -3.96 -16.99
N ASN A 170 0.63 -5.15 -16.57
CA ASN A 170 -0.77 -5.42 -16.28
C ASN A 170 -1.22 -4.78 -14.95
N LEU A 171 -0.32 -4.71 -13.96
CA LEU A 171 -0.60 -4.01 -12.70
C LEU A 171 -0.74 -2.50 -12.89
N ILE A 172 -0.05 -1.88 -13.85
CA ILE A 172 -0.26 -0.45 -14.18
C ILE A 172 -1.73 -0.18 -14.49
N ARG A 173 -2.39 -1.06 -15.25
CA ARG A 173 -3.83 -0.92 -15.56
C ARG A 173 -4.72 -0.97 -14.31
N VAL A 174 -4.28 -1.69 -13.28
CA VAL A 174 -4.97 -1.73 -11.98
C VAL A 174 -4.85 -0.40 -11.26
N PHE A 175 -3.67 0.24 -11.32
CA PHE A 175 -3.45 1.54 -10.70
C PHE A 175 -4.15 2.70 -11.45
N GLU A 176 -4.44 2.54 -12.73
CA GLU A 176 -5.18 3.53 -13.53
C GLU A 176 -6.69 3.50 -13.28
N LYS A 177 -7.23 2.44 -12.70
CA LYS A 177 -8.65 2.30 -12.32
C LYS A 177 -8.99 3.04 -11.04
#